data_0f6b4ffafcf27faa18f8eb419dff14cd
#
_entry.id   0f6b4ffafcf27faa18f8eb419dff14cd
#
_cell.length_a   1.000
_cell.length_b   1.000
_cell.length_c   1.000
_cell.angle_alpha   90.00
_cell.angle_beta   90.00
_cell.angle_gamma   90.00
#
_symmetry.space_group_name_H-M   'P 1'
#
loop_
_entity.id
_entity.type
_entity.pdbx_description
1 polymer ?
#
loop_
_entity_poly.entity_id
_entity_poly.type
_entity_poly.pdbx_seq_one_letter_code
_entity_poly.pdbx_strand_id
1 'polypeptide(L)'
;MMRSFLSFLEVAAIASPAAAQWPSFARKDVPRATDGKPDFDAPPLRTADGHIDFTGVFENLWFYNGRIGRPPVSPPGEPPQTTFAEIGAGFKEGLPFRPWARELYQQRKESNAKDNPDAHCLPMGLMQFHIHPQPRKIVQTPDLIIILYEGNAGIRQIFTDGRPLPKNGDVQPWWYGYSTGHWEGDTLVVDTNNFRDGGWLDINGSPLTDQAKMTERYTRPNYGTLRVDVTIDDPKAYTAPFTVRVNQKIVPDEELIEFICAENERSTAHMVGK
;
A
#
# COMPACT_ATOMS: atom_id res chain seq x y z
N MET A 1 -2.89 -74.34 -0.59
CA MET A 1 -2.15 -73.25 0.02
C MET A 1 -1.61 -72.32 -1.08
N MET A 2 -2.31 -71.25 -1.36
CA MET A 2 -1.90 -70.33 -2.41
C MET A 2 -1.63 -68.97 -1.73
N ARG A 3 -0.35 -68.60 -1.70
CA ARG A 3 0.06 -67.29 -1.12
C ARG A 3 -0.05 -66.21 -2.19
N SER A 4 -1.00 -65.28 -2.03
CA SER A 4 -1.10 -64.06 -2.83
C SER A 4 -0.03 -63.10 -2.41
N PHE A 5 0.89 -62.72 -3.31
CA PHE A 5 1.79 -61.61 -3.15
C PHE A 5 1.05 -60.34 -3.59
N LEU A 6 0.71 -59.45 -2.66
CA LEU A 6 0.33 -58.08 -2.95
C LEU A 6 1.60 -57.25 -3.17
N SER A 7 1.80 -56.85 -4.43
CA SER A 7 2.81 -55.85 -4.76
C SER A 7 2.26 -54.47 -4.43
N PHE A 8 2.82 -53.79 -3.43
CA PHE A 8 2.62 -52.35 -3.19
C PHE A 8 3.44 -51.59 -4.25
N LEU A 9 2.76 -50.97 -5.19
CA LEU A 9 3.34 -49.91 -6.04
C LEU A 9 3.39 -48.63 -5.20
N GLU A 10 4.56 -48.26 -4.71
CA GLU A 10 4.83 -46.93 -4.17
C GLU A 10 4.85 -45.94 -5.35
N VAL A 11 3.78 -45.14 -5.47
CA VAL A 11 3.76 -43.98 -6.34
C VAL A 11 4.54 -42.88 -5.63
N ALA A 12 5.81 -42.75 -5.95
CA ALA A 12 6.59 -41.58 -5.59
C ALA A 12 6.00 -40.37 -6.30
N ALA A 13 5.17 -39.60 -5.59
CA ALA A 13 4.76 -38.29 -6.04
C ALA A 13 6.00 -37.38 -6.11
N ILE A 14 6.53 -37.18 -7.30
CA ILE A 14 7.54 -36.17 -7.56
C ILE A 14 6.82 -34.84 -7.36
N ALA A 15 6.97 -34.28 -6.17
CA ALA A 15 6.61 -32.87 -5.92
C ALA A 15 7.60 -32.06 -6.77
N SER A 16 7.20 -31.71 -7.98
CA SER A 16 7.87 -30.64 -8.72
C SER A 16 7.84 -29.40 -7.83
N PRO A 17 8.99 -28.76 -7.54
CA PRO A 17 8.96 -27.45 -6.90
C PRO A 17 8.07 -26.57 -7.76
N ALA A 18 7.05 -25.97 -7.17
CA ALA A 18 6.27 -24.95 -7.85
C ALA A 18 7.30 -23.91 -8.32
N ALA A 19 7.54 -23.86 -9.62
CA ALA A 19 8.40 -22.83 -10.19
C ALA A 19 7.76 -21.50 -9.75
N ALA A 20 8.55 -20.63 -9.10
CA ALA A 20 8.14 -19.27 -8.82
C ALA A 20 7.55 -18.69 -10.11
N GLN A 21 6.48 -17.91 -10.02
CA GLN A 21 5.79 -17.34 -11.18
C GLN A 21 6.74 -16.58 -12.14
N TRP A 22 7.91 -16.22 -11.66
CA TRP A 22 8.93 -15.48 -12.38
C TRP A 22 10.22 -16.28 -12.55
N PRO A 23 10.84 -16.22 -13.72
CA PRO A 23 12.22 -16.67 -13.86
C PRO A 23 13.08 -15.83 -12.93
N SER A 24 13.96 -16.49 -12.18
CA SER A 24 14.91 -15.82 -11.30
C SER A 24 15.78 -14.84 -12.11
N PHE A 25 15.65 -13.55 -11.86
CA PHE A 25 16.43 -12.51 -12.49
C PHE A 25 17.02 -11.59 -11.42
N ALA A 26 18.31 -11.77 -11.14
CA ALA A 26 19.01 -10.91 -10.20
C ALA A 26 19.29 -9.54 -10.82
N ARG A 27 18.65 -8.50 -10.32
CA ARG A 27 18.87 -7.13 -10.75
C ARG A 27 20.29 -6.67 -10.41
N LYS A 28 20.92 -5.94 -11.34
CA LYS A 28 22.31 -5.47 -11.21
C LYS A 28 22.47 -4.28 -10.27
N ASP A 29 21.42 -3.51 -10.08
CA ASP A 29 21.35 -2.31 -9.25
C ASP A 29 21.05 -2.61 -7.77
N VAL A 30 20.90 -3.89 -7.40
CA VAL A 30 20.65 -4.30 -6.02
C VAL A 30 21.98 -4.37 -5.24
N PRO A 31 22.16 -3.62 -4.14
CA PRO A 31 23.27 -3.82 -3.23
C PRO A 31 23.29 -5.26 -2.69
N ARG A 32 24.45 -5.91 -2.74
CA ARG A 32 24.58 -7.30 -2.29
C ARG A 32 25.72 -7.46 -1.29
N ALA A 33 25.47 -8.26 -0.27
CA ALA A 33 26.46 -8.70 0.68
C ALA A 33 27.46 -9.67 0.03
N THR A 34 28.51 -10.02 0.74
CA THR A 34 29.57 -10.91 0.27
C THR A 34 29.08 -12.34 -0.08
N ASP A 35 27.94 -12.76 0.49
CA ASP A 35 27.29 -14.02 0.18
C ASP A 35 26.37 -13.97 -1.05
N GLY A 36 26.31 -12.81 -1.72
CA GLY A 36 25.50 -12.58 -2.93
C GLY A 36 24.03 -12.24 -2.67
N LYS A 37 23.57 -12.25 -1.42
CA LYS A 37 22.20 -11.88 -1.08
C LYS A 37 22.03 -10.35 -1.06
N PRO A 38 20.80 -9.83 -1.27
CA PRO A 38 20.53 -8.42 -1.10
C PRO A 38 20.94 -7.91 0.28
N ASP A 39 21.67 -6.80 0.29
CA ASP A 39 22.04 -6.07 1.52
C ASP A 39 20.98 -5.00 1.80
N PHE A 40 20.02 -5.34 2.64
CA PHE A 40 18.91 -4.44 2.99
C PHE A 40 19.33 -3.28 3.90
N ASP A 41 20.47 -3.40 4.58
CA ASP A 41 20.99 -2.36 5.49
C ASP A 41 21.95 -1.41 4.77
N ALA A 42 22.29 -1.67 3.50
CA ALA A 42 23.08 -0.78 2.68
C ALA A 42 22.46 0.63 2.63
N PRO A 43 23.27 1.68 2.43
CA PRO A 43 22.75 3.03 2.20
C PRO A 43 21.75 3.05 1.04
N PRO A 44 20.73 3.94 1.08
CA PRO A 44 19.77 4.07 -0.01
C PRO A 44 20.49 4.54 -1.28
N LEU A 45 20.02 4.05 -2.42
CA LEU A 45 20.50 4.49 -3.72
C LEU A 45 20.11 5.94 -3.98
N ARG A 46 20.87 6.60 -4.87
CA ARG A 46 20.58 7.97 -5.30
C ARG A 46 20.41 8.02 -6.81
N THR A 47 19.56 8.91 -7.25
CA THR A 47 19.38 9.28 -8.65
C THR A 47 20.56 10.12 -9.16
N ALA A 48 20.66 10.33 -10.46
CA ALA A 48 21.76 11.10 -11.05
C ALA A 48 21.80 12.58 -10.59
N ASP A 49 20.65 13.13 -10.20
CA ASP A 49 20.51 14.48 -9.64
C ASP A 49 20.72 14.54 -8.11
N GLY A 50 21.08 13.41 -7.49
CA GLY A 50 21.48 13.30 -6.09
C GLY A 50 20.35 13.07 -5.09
N HIS A 51 19.12 13.04 -5.50
CA HIS A 51 17.99 12.70 -4.64
C HIS A 51 17.98 11.21 -4.27
N ILE A 52 17.30 10.87 -3.19
CA ILE A 52 17.05 9.47 -2.84
C ILE A 52 16.26 8.79 -3.99
N ASP A 53 16.73 7.62 -4.41
CA ASP A 53 16.06 6.81 -5.40
C ASP A 53 15.02 5.90 -4.71
N PHE A 54 13.75 6.14 -4.98
CA PHE A 54 12.64 5.32 -4.51
C PHE A 54 12.24 4.21 -5.50
N THR A 55 12.93 4.08 -6.63
CA THR A 55 12.63 3.04 -7.62
C THR A 55 12.74 1.64 -7.02
N GLY A 56 11.73 0.81 -7.28
CA GLY A 56 11.71 -0.59 -6.84
C GLY A 56 10.31 -1.13 -6.61
N VAL A 57 10.25 -2.41 -6.31
CA VAL A 57 9.03 -3.09 -5.87
C VAL A 57 9.03 -3.13 -4.34
N PHE A 58 7.93 -2.74 -3.74
CA PHE A 58 7.78 -2.65 -2.28
C PHE A 58 6.53 -3.36 -1.82
N GLU A 59 6.63 -3.96 -0.65
CA GLU A 59 5.52 -4.58 0.06
C GLU A 59 5.34 -3.97 1.43
N ASN A 60 4.14 -4.07 1.99
CA ASN A 60 3.88 -3.61 3.34
C ASN A 60 4.60 -4.54 4.35
N LEU A 61 5.48 -3.98 5.16
CA LEU A 61 6.29 -4.72 6.15
C LEU A 61 5.42 -5.51 7.15
N TRP A 62 4.22 -5.04 7.42
CA TRP A 62 3.28 -5.65 8.34
C TRP A 62 2.83 -7.04 7.97
N PHE A 63 2.58 -7.26 6.68
CA PHE A 63 2.02 -8.50 6.18
C PHE A 63 2.98 -9.69 6.33
N TYR A 64 4.28 -9.41 6.20
CA TYR A 64 5.33 -10.43 6.28
C TYR A 64 5.57 -11.02 7.66
N ASN A 65 5.23 -10.28 8.72
CA ASN A 65 5.51 -10.73 10.10
C ASN A 65 4.37 -11.53 10.71
N GLY A 66 3.34 -11.93 9.92
CA GLY A 66 2.22 -12.77 10.36
C GLY A 66 1.36 -12.14 11.47
N ARG A 67 1.53 -10.85 11.72
CA ARG A 67 0.80 -10.13 12.78
C ARG A 67 -0.37 -9.39 12.18
N ILE A 68 -1.46 -10.09 11.93
CA ILE A 68 -2.72 -9.46 11.59
C ILE A 68 -3.30 -8.85 12.87
N GLY A 69 -3.54 -7.54 12.90
CA GLY A 69 -4.41 -6.90 13.88
C GLY A 69 -3.82 -5.89 14.85
N ARG A 70 -2.52 -5.90 15.17
CA ARG A 70 -1.91 -4.84 16.00
C ARG A 70 -0.58 -4.35 15.41
N PRO A 71 -0.46 -3.04 15.13
CA PRO A 71 0.80 -2.47 14.71
C PRO A 71 1.82 -2.52 15.86
N PRO A 72 3.14 -2.56 15.57
CA PRO A 72 4.15 -2.31 16.57
C PRO A 72 3.91 -0.95 17.20
N VAL A 73 4.25 -0.84 18.48
CA VAL A 73 4.21 0.47 19.14
C VAL A 73 5.32 1.33 18.54
N SER A 74 4.95 2.51 18.05
CA SER A 74 5.94 3.48 17.58
C SER A 74 6.76 4.03 18.75
N PRO A 75 8.04 4.36 18.52
CA PRO A 75 8.83 5.08 19.50
C PRO A 75 8.16 6.41 19.91
N PRO A 76 8.41 6.89 21.14
CA PRO A 76 7.87 8.19 21.56
C PRO A 76 8.22 9.32 20.59
N GLY A 77 7.24 10.11 20.21
CA GLY A 77 7.39 11.23 19.27
C GLY A 77 7.29 10.86 17.79
N GLU A 78 7.19 9.57 17.46
CA GLU A 78 6.94 9.12 16.10
C GLU A 78 5.46 8.87 15.83
N PRO A 79 4.97 9.07 14.57
CA PRO A 79 3.60 8.75 14.22
C PRO A 79 3.26 7.28 14.52
N PRO A 80 2.03 6.99 14.97
CA PRO A 80 1.60 5.62 15.19
C PRO A 80 1.57 4.85 13.87
N GLN A 81 1.94 3.57 13.94
CA GLN A 81 1.82 2.68 12.77
C GLN A 81 0.37 2.26 12.59
N THR A 82 0.01 2.00 11.34
CA THR A 82 -1.35 1.59 10.94
C THR A 82 -1.40 0.13 10.52
N THR A 83 -2.59 -0.43 10.39
CA THR A 83 -2.83 -1.76 9.82
C THR A 83 -3.67 -1.66 8.55
N PHE A 84 -3.67 -2.74 7.77
CA PHE A 84 -4.52 -2.86 6.59
C PHE A 84 -6.02 -2.74 6.91
N ALA A 85 -6.44 -3.28 8.04
CA ALA A 85 -7.85 -3.26 8.43
C ALA A 85 -8.30 -1.92 9.01
N GLU A 86 -7.40 -1.24 9.73
CA GLU A 86 -7.77 -0.06 10.51
C GLU A 86 -6.62 0.95 10.57
N ILE A 87 -6.80 2.08 9.93
CA ILE A 87 -5.79 3.15 9.92
C ILE A 87 -5.56 3.71 11.33
N GLY A 88 -6.58 3.71 12.16
CA GLY A 88 -6.55 4.20 13.54
C GLY A 88 -5.99 3.23 14.58
N ALA A 89 -5.56 2.01 14.20
CA ALA A 89 -5.18 0.95 15.14
C ALA A 89 -4.04 1.31 16.11
N GLY A 90 -3.18 2.26 15.72
CA GLY A 90 -2.08 2.74 16.56
C GLY A 90 -2.45 3.88 17.52
N PHE A 91 -3.66 4.43 17.43
CA PHE A 91 -4.12 5.51 18.31
C PHE A 91 -4.82 4.94 19.54
N LYS A 92 -4.45 5.42 20.72
CA LYS A 92 -5.05 4.96 21.98
C LYS A 92 -6.56 5.24 22.04
N GLU A 93 -6.99 6.39 21.52
CA GLU A 93 -8.39 6.85 21.56
C GLU A 93 -9.09 6.71 20.21
N GLY A 94 -8.43 6.05 19.23
CA GLY A 94 -8.90 5.96 17.86
C GLY A 94 -8.77 7.28 17.09
N LEU A 95 -9.37 7.32 15.90
CA LEU A 95 -9.34 8.51 15.05
C LEU A 95 -10.26 9.62 15.58
N PRO A 96 -9.93 10.90 15.32
CA PRO A 96 -10.71 12.05 15.77
C PRO A 96 -11.94 12.28 14.89
N PHE A 97 -12.81 11.28 14.77
CA PHE A 97 -14.01 11.37 13.94
C PHE A 97 -14.98 12.46 14.37
N ARG A 98 -15.60 13.13 13.39
CA ARG A 98 -16.86 13.84 13.63
C ARG A 98 -18.01 12.85 13.88
N PRO A 99 -19.11 13.26 14.54
CA PRO A 99 -20.19 12.33 14.90
C PRO A 99 -20.71 11.50 13.71
N TRP A 100 -21.06 12.13 12.59
CA TRP A 100 -21.53 11.43 11.40
C TRP A 100 -20.52 10.45 10.80
N ALA A 101 -19.23 10.83 10.81
CA ALA A 101 -18.16 10.00 10.26
C ALA A 101 -17.92 8.75 11.13
N ARG A 102 -18.03 8.89 12.45
CA ARG A 102 -17.99 7.78 13.40
C ARG A 102 -19.16 6.82 13.19
N GLU A 103 -20.36 7.37 13.03
CA GLU A 103 -21.56 6.56 12.77
C GLU A 103 -21.42 5.78 11.46
N LEU A 104 -21.02 6.45 10.37
CA LEU A 104 -20.77 5.81 9.09
C LEU A 104 -19.69 4.72 9.16
N TYR A 105 -18.58 4.99 9.85
CA TYR A 105 -17.53 3.99 10.09
C TYR A 105 -18.07 2.75 10.81
N GLN A 106 -18.89 2.94 11.86
CA GLN A 106 -19.50 1.82 12.58
C GLN A 106 -20.43 1.01 11.70
N GLN A 107 -21.31 1.66 10.94
CA GLN A 107 -22.22 1.00 10.00
C GLN A 107 -21.47 0.17 8.95
N ARG A 108 -20.39 0.73 8.38
CA ARG A 108 -19.53 0.03 7.41
C ARG A 108 -18.86 -1.19 8.02
N LYS A 109 -18.32 -1.05 9.23
CA LYS A 109 -17.68 -2.15 9.97
C LYS A 109 -18.67 -3.26 10.33
N GLU A 110 -19.86 -2.93 10.82
CA GLU A 110 -20.93 -3.88 11.15
C GLU A 110 -21.46 -4.62 9.93
N SER A 111 -21.45 -3.98 8.75
CA SER A 111 -21.83 -4.59 7.49
C SER A 111 -20.71 -5.40 6.81
N ASN A 112 -19.59 -5.68 7.53
CA ASN A 112 -18.40 -6.34 7.00
C ASN A 112 -17.81 -5.63 5.77
N ALA A 113 -17.88 -4.32 5.75
CA ALA A 113 -17.31 -3.48 4.67
C ALA A 113 -17.84 -3.82 3.26
N LYS A 114 -19.07 -4.35 3.15
CA LYS A 114 -19.65 -4.79 1.88
C LYS A 114 -19.69 -3.71 0.79
N ASP A 115 -19.76 -2.44 1.20
CA ASP A 115 -19.80 -1.29 0.29
C ASP A 115 -18.40 -0.69 0.03
N ASN A 116 -17.32 -1.38 0.44
CA ASN A 116 -15.97 -0.96 0.08
C ASN A 116 -15.83 -0.95 -1.45
N PRO A 117 -15.35 0.15 -2.05
CA PRO A 117 -15.14 0.22 -3.50
C PRO A 117 -14.38 -0.98 -4.07
N ASP A 118 -13.36 -1.47 -3.35
CA ASP A 118 -12.58 -2.64 -3.72
C ASP A 118 -13.43 -3.93 -3.85
N ALA A 119 -14.39 -4.12 -2.97
CA ALA A 119 -15.33 -5.25 -3.05
C ALA A 119 -16.20 -5.25 -4.32
N HIS A 120 -16.26 -4.11 -5.01
CA HIS A 120 -16.97 -3.92 -6.27
C HIS A 120 -16.05 -3.72 -7.46
N CYS A 121 -14.77 -4.08 -7.35
CA CYS A 121 -13.73 -3.87 -8.37
C CYS A 121 -13.58 -2.40 -8.80
N LEU A 122 -13.95 -1.47 -7.94
CA LEU A 122 -13.67 -0.05 -8.08
C LEU A 122 -12.31 0.26 -7.42
N PRO A 123 -11.64 1.35 -7.80
CA PRO A 123 -10.40 1.72 -7.17
C PRO A 123 -10.56 1.89 -5.65
N MET A 124 -9.72 1.21 -4.88
CA MET A 124 -9.61 1.46 -3.45
C MET A 124 -9.00 2.84 -3.21
N GLY A 125 -9.23 3.47 -2.06
CA GLY A 125 -8.68 4.78 -1.74
C GLY A 125 -7.15 4.78 -1.67
N LEU A 126 -6.52 5.96 -1.88
CA LEU A 126 -5.07 6.11 -1.85
C LEU A 126 -4.43 5.54 -0.58
N MET A 127 -5.02 5.81 0.58
CA MET A 127 -4.48 5.32 1.84
C MET A 127 -4.57 3.79 1.94
N GLN A 128 -5.63 3.17 1.42
CA GLN A 128 -5.74 1.71 1.38
C GLN A 128 -4.58 1.09 0.58
N PHE A 129 -4.16 1.70 -0.52
CA PHE A 129 -2.99 1.23 -1.27
C PHE A 129 -1.70 1.28 -0.47
N HIS A 130 -1.50 2.27 0.40
CA HIS A 130 -0.30 2.32 1.25
C HIS A 130 -0.22 1.17 2.23
N ILE A 131 -1.37 0.70 2.71
CA ILE A 131 -1.48 -0.36 3.72
C ILE A 131 -1.88 -1.72 3.15
N HIS A 132 -2.15 -1.78 1.84
CA HIS A 132 -2.52 -3.03 1.16
C HIS A 132 -1.36 -4.03 1.15
N PRO A 133 -1.64 -5.34 1.33
CA PRO A 133 -0.59 -6.38 1.31
C PRO A 133 0.07 -6.56 -0.05
N GLN A 134 -0.69 -6.39 -1.14
CA GLN A 134 -0.14 -6.56 -2.49
C GLN A 134 0.95 -5.55 -2.81
N PRO A 135 1.96 -5.95 -3.60
CA PRO A 135 3.11 -5.10 -3.88
C PRO A 135 2.74 -3.89 -4.76
N ARG A 136 3.64 -2.93 -4.73
CA ARG A 136 3.63 -1.75 -5.59
C ARG A 136 5.01 -1.51 -6.15
N LYS A 137 5.06 -1.00 -7.38
CA LYS A 137 6.30 -0.63 -8.06
C LYS A 137 6.38 0.88 -8.19
N ILE A 138 7.44 1.46 -7.68
CA ILE A 138 7.75 2.88 -7.84
C ILE A 138 8.72 3.02 -9.01
N VAL A 139 8.39 3.92 -9.93
CA VAL A 139 9.25 4.34 -11.05
C VAL A 139 9.48 5.83 -10.89
N GLN A 140 10.71 6.22 -10.64
CA GLN A 140 11.10 7.61 -10.41
C GLN A 140 11.85 8.17 -11.62
N THR A 141 11.37 9.32 -12.09
CA THR A 141 12.06 10.18 -13.05
C THR A 141 12.25 11.56 -12.45
N PRO A 142 13.04 12.46 -13.04
CA PRO A 142 13.24 13.81 -12.50
C PRO A 142 11.95 14.60 -12.26
N ASP A 143 10.99 14.50 -13.19
CA ASP A 143 9.79 15.34 -13.24
C ASP A 143 8.52 14.60 -12.81
N LEU A 144 8.58 13.27 -12.65
CA LEU A 144 7.41 12.44 -12.39
C LEU A 144 7.78 11.17 -11.63
N ILE A 145 7.04 10.88 -10.58
CA ILE A 145 7.08 9.57 -9.93
C ILE A 145 5.77 8.85 -10.23
N ILE A 146 5.86 7.62 -10.72
CA ILE A 146 4.72 6.76 -10.98
C ILE A 146 4.72 5.62 -9.96
N ILE A 147 3.60 5.40 -9.31
CA ILE A 147 3.40 4.23 -8.45
C ILE A 147 2.35 3.34 -9.13
N LEU A 148 2.80 2.15 -9.49
CA LEU A 148 1.96 1.08 -10.02
C LEU A 148 1.59 0.17 -8.85
N TYR A 149 0.31 -0.06 -8.66
CA TYR A 149 -0.20 -0.97 -7.62
C TYR A 149 -0.68 -2.25 -8.29
N GLU A 150 -0.24 -3.40 -7.80
CA GLU A 150 -0.75 -4.68 -8.26
C GLU A 150 -2.25 -4.80 -7.98
N GLY A 151 -2.67 -4.42 -6.78
CA GLY A 151 -4.09 -4.34 -6.42
C GLY A 151 -4.86 -3.45 -7.38
N ASN A 152 -5.90 -3.99 -8.01
CA ASN A 152 -6.79 -3.27 -8.94
C ASN A 152 -6.09 -2.52 -10.09
N ALA A 153 -4.89 -2.93 -10.49
CA ALA A 153 -4.09 -2.29 -11.54
C ALA A 153 -4.01 -0.75 -11.36
N GLY A 154 -3.89 -0.30 -10.11
CA GLY A 154 -3.90 1.11 -9.77
C GLY A 154 -2.66 1.84 -10.30
N ILE A 155 -2.84 3.06 -10.80
CA ILE A 155 -1.76 3.92 -11.27
C ILE A 155 -1.88 5.28 -10.59
N ARG A 156 -0.83 5.70 -9.90
CA ARG A 156 -0.72 7.02 -9.30
C ARG A 156 0.41 7.80 -9.94
N GLN A 157 0.18 9.08 -10.20
CA GLN A 157 1.18 10.03 -10.70
C GLN A 157 1.45 11.08 -9.63
N ILE A 158 2.73 11.35 -9.36
CA ILE A 158 3.18 12.40 -8.46
C ILE A 158 4.09 13.30 -9.31
N PHE A 159 3.65 14.52 -9.57
CA PHE A 159 4.38 15.48 -10.40
C PHE A 159 5.44 16.18 -9.56
N THR A 160 6.70 16.07 -9.98
CA THR A 160 7.88 16.66 -9.31
C THR A 160 8.55 17.76 -10.14
N ASP A 161 7.87 18.22 -11.19
CA ASP A 161 8.34 19.23 -12.14
C ASP A 161 8.17 20.69 -11.66
N GLY A 162 7.82 20.88 -10.39
CA GLY A 162 7.64 22.19 -9.78
C GLY A 162 6.28 22.83 -10.02
N ARG A 163 5.34 22.13 -10.67
CA ARG A 163 3.98 22.64 -10.83
C ARG A 163 3.28 22.80 -9.47
N PRO A 164 2.43 23.82 -9.29
CA PRO A 164 1.67 23.98 -8.06
C PRO A 164 0.58 22.92 -7.94
N LEU A 165 0.25 22.56 -6.70
CA LEU A 165 -0.95 21.78 -6.42
C LEU A 165 -2.18 22.61 -6.80
N PRO A 166 -3.12 22.11 -7.64
CA PRO A 166 -4.33 22.84 -7.97
C PRO A 166 -5.20 23.04 -6.73
N LYS A 167 -6.03 24.09 -6.73
CA LYS A 167 -7.01 24.26 -5.67
C LYS A 167 -8.03 23.12 -5.71
N ASN A 168 -8.61 22.84 -4.56
CA ASN A 168 -9.67 21.83 -4.49
C ASN A 168 -10.87 22.29 -5.36
N GLY A 169 -11.29 21.43 -6.28
CA GLY A 169 -12.34 21.70 -7.26
C GLY A 169 -11.87 22.27 -8.61
N ASP A 170 -10.60 22.66 -8.77
CA ASP A 170 -10.08 23.15 -10.05
C ASP A 170 -9.90 22.03 -11.11
N VAL A 171 -9.78 20.78 -10.65
CA VAL A 171 -9.66 19.62 -11.52
C VAL A 171 -10.74 18.59 -11.19
N GLN A 172 -11.05 17.71 -12.15
CA GLN A 172 -11.97 16.62 -11.91
C GLN A 172 -11.48 15.74 -10.74
N PRO A 173 -12.35 15.38 -9.79
CA PRO A 173 -11.96 14.54 -8.67
C PRO A 173 -11.48 13.14 -9.11
N TRP A 174 -10.36 12.70 -8.56
CA TRP A 174 -9.75 11.39 -8.83
C TRP A 174 -9.85 10.49 -7.61
N TRP A 175 -9.83 9.18 -7.86
CA TRP A 175 -9.80 8.18 -6.79
C TRP A 175 -8.57 8.33 -5.89
N TYR A 176 -7.40 8.64 -6.47
CA TYR A 176 -6.12 8.79 -5.75
C TYR A 176 -5.75 10.25 -5.51
N GLY A 177 -6.64 11.17 -5.86
CA GLY A 177 -6.37 12.59 -5.81
C GLY A 177 -5.32 13.05 -6.84
N TYR A 178 -5.12 14.35 -6.92
CA TYR A 178 -4.06 14.98 -7.71
C TYR A 178 -2.86 15.25 -6.80
N SER A 179 -1.66 14.78 -7.18
CA SER A 179 -0.47 14.80 -6.33
C SER A 179 0.66 15.59 -6.95
N THR A 180 1.26 16.50 -6.18
CA THR A 180 2.52 17.17 -6.50
C THR A 180 3.55 16.88 -5.42
N GLY A 181 4.81 16.76 -5.81
CA GLY A 181 5.91 16.45 -4.89
C GLY A 181 7.04 17.47 -4.98
N HIS A 182 7.70 17.68 -3.85
CA HIS A 182 8.92 18.47 -3.77
C HIS A 182 9.90 17.84 -2.77
N TRP A 183 11.17 18.20 -2.89
CA TRP A 183 12.22 17.64 -2.03
C TRP A 183 12.55 18.56 -0.87
N GLU A 184 12.62 17.99 0.32
CA GLU A 184 13.17 18.59 1.53
C GLU A 184 14.40 17.76 1.98
N GLY A 185 15.58 18.09 1.46
CA GLY A 185 16.77 17.26 1.63
C GLY A 185 16.56 15.86 1.06
N ASP A 186 16.67 14.83 1.88
CA ASP A 186 16.48 13.43 1.52
C ASP A 186 15.02 12.95 1.67
N THR A 187 14.09 13.85 1.96
CA THR A 187 12.68 13.54 2.09
C THR A 187 11.90 14.05 0.88
N LEU A 188 11.15 13.18 0.22
CA LEU A 188 10.15 13.59 -0.75
C LEU A 188 8.85 13.91 0.00
N VAL A 189 8.39 15.15 -0.13
CA VAL A 189 7.09 15.59 0.40
C VAL A 189 6.09 15.64 -0.73
N VAL A 190 4.96 14.96 -0.55
CA VAL A 190 3.89 14.87 -1.56
C VAL A 190 2.61 15.42 -0.96
N ASP A 191 2.05 16.45 -1.62
CA ASP A 191 0.75 16.98 -1.29
C ASP A 191 -0.29 16.52 -2.29
N THR A 192 -1.44 16.08 -1.79
CA THR A 192 -2.53 15.52 -2.59
C THR A 192 -3.87 16.11 -2.16
N ASN A 193 -4.67 16.50 -3.15
CA ASN A 193 -6.05 16.95 -2.96
C ASN A 193 -6.94 16.49 -4.13
N ASN A 194 -8.13 17.08 -4.28
CA ASN A 194 -9.09 16.73 -5.34
C ASN A 194 -9.44 15.24 -5.34
N PHE A 195 -9.65 14.69 -4.16
CA PHE A 195 -10.16 13.33 -3.98
C PHE A 195 -11.62 13.24 -4.41
N ARG A 196 -12.00 12.08 -4.93
CA ARG A 196 -13.39 11.74 -5.15
C ARG A 196 -14.09 11.54 -3.80
N ASP A 197 -15.28 12.12 -3.64
CA ASP A 197 -16.10 11.94 -2.42
C ASP A 197 -16.49 10.46 -2.25
N GLY A 198 -16.65 10.04 -1.00
CA GLY A 198 -16.99 8.66 -0.65
C GLY A 198 -15.82 7.69 -0.63
N GLY A 199 -14.58 8.18 -0.68
CA GLY A 199 -13.38 7.36 -0.51
C GLY A 199 -13.31 6.69 0.87
N TRP A 200 -12.46 5.65 0.96
CA TRP A 200 -12.19 4.92 2.19
C TRP A 200 -10.70 4.96 2.51
N LEU A 201 -10.36 5.20 3.78
CA LEU A 201 -8.97 5.21 4.22
C LEU A 201 -8.45 3.80 4.59
N ASP A 202 -9.34 2.90 4.99
CA ASP A 202 -9.04 1.54 5.40
C ASP A 202 -10.20 0.60 5.07
N ILE A 203 -10.01 -0.72 5.26
CA ILE A 203 -11.04 -1.73 4.98
C ILE A 203 -12.26 -1.58 5.88
N ASN A 204 -12.08 -1.15 7.14
CA ASN A 204 -13.20 -0.96 8.06
C ASN A 204 -14.09 0.24 7.70
N GLY A 205 -13.64 1.10 6.78
CA GLY A 205 -14.48 2.14 6.20
C GLY A 205 -14.35 3.51 6.81
N SER A 206 -13.18 3.84 7.38
CA SER A 206 -12.87 5.23 7.78
C SER A 206 -13.05 6.14 6.56
N PRO A 207 -13.96 7.16 6.62
CA PRO A 207 -14.33 7.93 5.45
C PRO A 207 -13.23 8.89 4.99
N LEU A 208 -13.18 9.13 3.68
CA LEU A 208 -12.43 10.20 3.03
C LEU A 208 -13.40 11.00 2.17
N THR A 209 -13.39 12.34 2.30
CA THR A 209 -14.29 13.22 1.54
C THR A 209 -13.55 14.00 0.46
N ASP A 210 -14.31 14.71 -0.37
CA ASP A 210 -13.80 15.64 -1.38
C ASP A 210 -13.06 16.85 -0.80
N GLN A 211 -13.18 17.11 0.52
CA GLN A 211 -12.48 18.18 1.22
C GLN A 211 -11.11 17.74 1.77
N ALA A 212 -10.80 16.48 1.63
CA ALA A 212 -9.56 15.92 2.16
C ALA A 212 -8.32 16.51 1.49
N LYS A 213 -7.29 16.67 2.30
CA LYS A 213 -5.89 16.87 1.88
C LYS A 213 -5.06 15.77 2.52
N MET A 214 -4.07 15.32 1.80
CA MET A 214 -3.12 14.33 2.28
C MET A 214 -1.71 14.82 2.02
N THR A 215 -0.88 14.85 3.08
CA THR A 215 0.54 15.17 2.95
C THR A 215 1.33 13.94 3.34
N GLU A 216 2.20 13.49 2.45
CA GLU A 216 3.00 12.27 2.62
C GLU A 216 4.48 12.64 2.64
N ARG A 217 5.23 12.06 3.56
CA ARG A 217 6.67 12.24 3.69
C ARG A 217 7.35 10.90 3.47
N TYR A 218 7.97 10.75 2.31
CA TYR A 218 8.69 9.55 1.93
C TYR A 218 10.13 9.66 2.36
N THR A 219 10.61 8.69 3.13
CA THR A 219 11.99 8.55 3.53
C THR A 219 12.48 7.13 3.30
N ARG A 220 13.77 6.98 2.96
CA ARG A 220 14.39 5.67 2.75
C ARG A 220 15.66 5.60 3.62
N PRO A 221 15.54 5.14 4.88
CA PRO A 221 16.66 5.14 5.83
C PRO A 221 17.80 4.20 5.41
N ASN A 222 17.48 3.13 4.70
CA ASN A 222 18.41 2.16 4.10
C ASN A 222 17.80 1.61 2.80
N TYR A 223 18.55 0.79 2.10
CA TYR A 223 18.10 0.19 0.84
C TYR A 223 16.80 -0.62 1.03
N GLY A 224 16.71 -1.37 2.13
CA GLY A 224 15.61 -2.31 2.40
C GLY A 224 14.29 -1.66 2.79
N THR A 225 14.31 -0.44 3.33
CA THR A 225 13.16 0.15 4.01
C THR A 225 12.68 1.42 3.33
N LEU A 226 11.41 1.46 3.00
CA LEU A 226 10.68 2.68 2.64
C LEU A 226 9.71 3.01 3.78
N ARG A 227 9.75 4.26 4.24
CA ARG A 227 8.89 4.79 5.30
C ARG A 227 8.08 5.95 4.75
N VAL A 228 6.77 5.90 4.97
CA VAL A 228 5.84 6.96 4.56
C VAL A 228 5.05 7.42 5.77
N ASP A 229 5.24 8.68 6.16
CA ASP A 229 4.40 9.32 7.16
C ASP A 229 3.28 10.06 6.41
N VAL A 230 2.05 9.66 6.66
CA VAL A 230 0.86 10.14 5.96
C VAL A 230 0.01 10.96 6.91
N THR A 231 -0.10 12.26 6.65
CA THR A 231 -1.00 13.18 7.36
C THR A 231 -2.29 13.32 6.57
N ILE A 232 -3.42 13.03 7.19
CA ILE A 232 -4.76 13.21 6.65
C ILE A 232 -5.39 14.43 7.34
N ASP A 233 -5.79 15.41 6.55
CA ASP A 233 -6.56 16.59 6.95
C ASP A 233 -7.87 16.60 6.15
N ASP A 234 -8.94 16.14 6.76
CA ASP A 234 -10.28 16.13 6.18
C ASP A 234 -11.26 16.77 7.20
N PRO A 235 -11.42 18.09 7.16
CA PRO A 235 -12.22 18.81 8.15
C PRO A 235 -13.72 18.47 8.07
N LYS A 236 -14.19 17.83 7.01
CA LYS A 236 -15.57 17.35 6.90
C LYS A 236 -15.79 16.06 7.70
N ALA A 237 -14.78 15.17 7.77
CA ALA A 237 -14.88 13.88 8.45
C ALA A 237 -14.25 13.85 9.84
N TYR A 238 -13.21 14.64 10.08
CA TYR A 238 -12.42 14.63 11.31
C TYR A 238 -12.39 15.98 11.99
N THR A 239 -12.21 15.98 13.31
CA THR A 239 -12.13 17.19 14.14
C THR A 239 -10.73 17.81 14.15
N ALA A 240 -9.72 17.04 13.78
CA ALA A 240 -8.32 17.47 13.65
C ALA A 240 -7.57 16.61 12.65
N PRO A 241 -6.51 17.13 12.01
CA PRO A 241 -5.59 16.31 11.22
C PRO A 241 -4.92 15.23 12.09
N PHE A 242 -4.57 14.12 11.47
CA PHE A 242 -3.82 13.05 12.13
C PHE A 242 -2.79 12.44 11.19
N THR A 243 -1.70 11.94 11.76
CA THR A 243 -0.59 11.35 11.00
C THR A 243 -0.40 9.90 11.40
N VAL A 244 -0.23 9.03 10.42
CA VAL A 244 0.11 7.62 10.60
C VAL A 244 1.38 7.28 9.83
N ARG A 245 2.08 6.23 10.26
CA ARG A 245 3.27 5.71 9.60
C ARG A 245 3.00 4.39 8.93
N VAL A 246 3.45 4.28 7.68
CA VAL A 246 3.49 3.04 6.92
C VAL A 246 4.95 2.67 6.66
N ASN A 247 5.35 1.46 7.05
CA ASN A 247 6.65 0.90 6.75
C ASN A 247 6.52 -0.16 5.67
N GLN A 248 7.36 -0.07 4.65
CA GLN A 248 7.40 -0.99 3.53
C GLN A 248 8.83 -1.51 3.37
N LYS A 249 8.97 -2.71 2.86
CA LYS A 249 10.26 -3.29 2.50
C LYS A 249 10.35 -3.47 1.00
N ILE A 250 11.56 -3.35 0.47
CA ILE A 250 11.83 -3.66 -0.93
C ILE A 250 11.85 -5.19 -1.15
N VAL A 251 11.36 -5.62 -2.32
CA VAL A 251 11.47 -6.99 -2.83
C VAL A 251 12.22 -6.94 -4.16
N PRO A 252 13.55 -7.03 -4.09
CA PRO A 252 14.41 -6.56 -5.17
C PRO A 252 14.42 -7.42 -6.43
N ASP A 253 14.10 -8.69 -6.31
CA ASP A 253 14.17 -9.64 -7.43
C ASP A 253 12.76 -10.12 -7.86
N GLU A 254 11.72 -9.32 -7.55
CA GLU A 254 10.33 -9.58 -7.89
C GLU A 254 9.76 -8.50 -8.81
N GLU A 255 8.68 -8.85 -9.50
CA GLU A 255 7.90 -7.96 -10.36
C GLU A 255 6.42 -8.04 -9.99
N LEU A 256 5.65 -7.02 -10.41
CA LEU A 256 4.19 -7.05 -10.24
C LEU A 256 3.60 -8.11 -11.16
N ILE A 257 2.58 -8.82 -10.67
CA ILE A 257 1.76 -9.68 -11.53
C ILE A 257 0.58 -8.88 -12.08
N GLU A 258 -0.01 -9.39 -13.14
CA GLU A 258 -1.27 -8.88 -13.63
C GLU A 258 -2.39 -9.36 -12.69
N PHE A 259 -3.12 -8.42 -12.12
CA PHE A 259 -4.25 -8.68 -11.24
C PHE A 259 -5.51 -8.03 -11.80
N ILE A 260 -6.45 -8.84 -12.21
CA ILE A 260 -7.75 -8.39 -12.73
C ILE A 260 -8.83 -8.78 -11.71
N CYS A 261 -9.39 -7.81 -11.01
CA CYS A 261 -10.33 -8.02 -9.91
C CYS A 261 -11.53 -8.91 -10.28
N ALA A 262 -12.09 -8.73 -11.47
CA ALA A 262 -13.25 -9.49 -11.92
C ALA A 262 -12.89 -10.76 -12.72
N GLU A 263 -11.61 -11.09 -12.91
CA GLU A 263 -11.20 -12.26 -13.68
C GLU A 263 -11.57 -13.54 -12.95
N ASN A 264 -12.31 -14.42 -13.64
CA ASN A 264 -12.81 -15.68 -13.11
C ASN A 264 -13.75 -15.56 -11.89
N GLU A 265 -14.24 -14.35 -11.58
CA GLU A 265 -15.21 -14.16 -10.50
C GLU A 265 -16.55 -14.82 -10.87
N ARG A 266 -16.96 -15.81 -10.08
CA ARG A 266 -18.23 -16.55 -10.24
C ARG A 266 -19.20 -16.31 -9.09
N SER A 267 -18.74 -15.59 -8.07
CA SER A 267 -19.48 -15.38 -6.81
C SER A 267 -20.11 -14.02 -6.71
N THR A 268 -20.12 -13.20 -7.77
CA THR A 268 -20.61 -11.80 -7.75
C THR A 268 -22.01 -11.68 -7.14
N ALA A 269 -22.90 -12.66 -7.41
CA ALA A 269 -24.22 -12.71 -6.81
C ALA A 269 -24.24 -13.00 -5.30
N HIS A 270 -23.14 -13.53 -4.76
CA HIS A 270 -22.98 -13.91 -3.35
C HIS A 270 -22.09 -12.94 -2.57
N MET A 271 -21.30 -12.12 -3.24
CA MET A 271 -20.40 -11.14 -2.61
C MET A 271 -21.14 -9.94 -2.02
N VAL A 272 -22.34 -9.67 -2.49
CA VAL A 272 -23.18 -8.60 -1.97
C VAL A 272 -24.07 -9.20 -0.90
N GLY A 273 -23.71 -9.01 0.36
CA GLY A 273 -24.58 -9.39 1.47
C GLY A 273 -25.96 -8.74 1.27
N LYS A 274 -26.98 -9.59 1.32
CA LYS A 274 -28.37 -9.14 1.35
C LYS A 274 -28.69 -8.52 2.70
#